data_2de88dd1f9784e5f56561d5a006b6f8d
#
_entry.id   2de88dd1f9784e5f56561d5a006b6f8d
#
_cell.length_a   1.000
_cell.length_b   1.000
_cell.length_c   1.000
_cell.angle_alpha   90.00
_cell.angle_beta   90.00
_cell.angle_gamma   90.00
#
_symmetry.space_group_name_H-M   'P 1'
#
loop_
_entity.id
_entity.type
_entity.pdbx_description
1 polymer ?
#
loop_
_entity_poly.entity_id
_entity_poly.type
_entity_poly.pdbx_seq_one_letter_code
_entity_poly.pdbx_strand_id
1 'polypeptide(L)'
;MPLDNVRSAQLHCQAHPTMDVPIDVNEFRSFCFRGEGRANFVISAKNVKSGERIVWRLSKDKKTGHIATDSKCYAVTRFMDTFVAPFFDESFLLNSSIVLLPVDALFQLAKIPSLPMNTKIENWKDLADVARYPDSLSCLPMEKVPKDMKFVSALQMPDATQIEKVFPSYIGPTITVELKPKQGFFQHHPDVPVRFCNNCILQLEKSHSDAFDKMYDFCPIDLFSGELPKMRKAIRSLIDVPHRNLRIFSNGVVIHSDEAQLSRSDLNTALFPLNRADVNILVDSICYILAGMTDNNRDFKLQEDSILATLLETQMIDTVGIVRAYSYFNSLPLQVQKDVEKHHLDSTKGLCFLQKTDKRSRLERYLLAATMKDCSIMLSLRMVDTSYISGKDEKVFRMYKNDTEICFAFSIKVVDLDPKSPKNLLNAFKRFMKGVELIKLNPSIHKPCI
;
A
#
# COMPACT_ATOMS: atom_id res chain seq x y z
N MET A 1 -17.36 -9.04 19.68
CA MET A 1 -16.00 -9.03 20.24
C MET A 1 -15.72 -7.64 20.75
N PRO A 2 -15.21 -7.46 21.94
CA PRO A 2 -15.10 -6.17 22.57
C PRO A 2 -14.00 -5.34 21.91
N LEU A 3 -14.32 -4.07 21.65
CA LEU A 3 -13.40 -2.99 21.27
C LEU A 3 -12.44 -2.59 22.43
N ASP A 4 -12.27 -3.49 23.40
CA ASP A 4 -11.55 -3.22 24.64
C ASP A 4 -10.02 -3.16 24.45
N ASN A 5 -9.53 -3.50 23.26
CA ASN A 5 -8.12 -3.42 22.90
C ASN A 5 -7.74 -2.19 22.04
N VAL A 6 -8.60 -1.21 21.90
CA VAL A 6 -8.08 0.13 21.60
C VAL A 6 -7.20 0.46 22.79
N ARG A 7 -5.89 0.18 22.67
CA ARG A 7 -4.90 0.51 23.69
C ARG A 7 -5.30 1.86 24.25
N SER A 8 -5.46 1.97 25.55
CA SER A 8 -5.66 3.21 26.27
C SER A 8 -4.41 4.08 26.11
N ALA A 9 -4.06 4.35 24.86
CA ALA A 9 -3.19 5.41 24.47
C ALA A 9 -3.94 6.68 24.89
N GLN A 10 -3.68 7.12 26.13
CA GLN A 10 -3.90 8.49 26.50
C GLN A 10 -3.38 9.31 25.33
N LEU A 11 -4.34 9.91 24.64
CA LEU A 11 -4.12 10.84 23.54
C LEU A 11 -3.27 12.02 24.06
N HIS A 12 -1.98 11.80 24.20
CA HIS A 12 -1.04 12.88 24.08
C HIS A 12 -0.98 13.18 22.59
N CYS A 13 -1.96 13.96 22.15
CA CYS A 13 -1.89 14.69 20.92
C CYS A 13 -0.75 15.71 21.10
N GLN A 14 0.49 15.23 21.12
CA GLN A 14 1.64 16.06 20.81
C GLN A 14 1.56 16.25 19.30
N ALA A 15 0.83 17.28 18.90
CA ALA A 15 1.07 17.91 17.62
C ALA A 15 2.56 18.25 17.61
N HIS A 16 3.38 17.39 17.02
CA HIS A 16 4.70 17.78 16.62
C HIS A 16 4.50 18.94 15.64
N PRO A 17 4.95 20.16 15.98
CA PRO A 17 5.05 21.20 14.98
C PRO A 17 6.10 20.69 14.00
N THR A 18 5.66 20.03 12.94
CA THR A 18 6.50 19.75 11.79
C THR A 18 6.82 21.10 11.20
N MET A 19 7.94 21.68 11.59
CA MET A 19 8.48 22.83 10.85
C MET A 19 8.75 22.32 9.45
N ASP A 20 8.08 22.90 8.46
CA ASP A 20 8.34 22.66 7.05
C ASP A 20 9.80 22.95 6.79
N VAL A 21 10.58 21.93 6.52
CA VAL A 21 12.03 22.07 6.31
C VAL A 21 12.30 22.20 4.82
N PRO A 22 12.83 23.34 4.36
CA PRO A 22 13.32 23.46 3.00
C PRO A 22 14.42 22.43 2.74
N ILE A 23 14.31 21.71 1.64
CA ILE A 23 15.31 20.71 1.24
C ILE A 23 16.32 21.34 0.30
N ASP A 24 17.60 21.12 0.57
CA ASP A 24 18.64 21.28 -0.42
C ASP A 24 18.72 19.98 -1.27
N VAL A 25 18.23 20.04 -2.48
CA VAL A 25 18.23 18.91 -3.41
C VAL A 25 19.64 18.44 -3.79
N ASN A 26 20.67 19.27 -3.59
CA ASN A 26 22.07 18.89 -3.83
C ASN A 26 22.60 17.93 -2.75
N GLU A 27 21.92 17.79 -1.62
CA GLU A 27 22.23 16.75 -0.63
C GLU A 27 21.77 15.36 -1.05
N PHE A 28 21.14 15.23 -2.21
CA PHE A 28 20.60 13.98 -2.72
C PHE A 28 21.16 13.62 -4.08
N ARG A 29 21.22 12.30 -4.37
CA ARG A 29 21.65 11.71 -5.64
C ARG A 29 20.83 10.46 -5.96
N SER A 30 21.11 9.82 -7.08
CA SER A 30 20.48 8.57 -7.50
C SER A 30 18.96 8.66 -7.49
N PHE A 31 18.44 9.73 -8.09
CA PHE A 31 17.01 9.94 -8.25
C PHE A 31 16.40 8.84 -9.11
N CYS A 32 15.22 8.35 -8.70
CA CYS A 32 14.52 7.31 -9.43
C CYS A 32 13.01 7.55 -9.35
N PHE A 33 12.35 7.52 -10.48
CA PHE A 33 10.90 7.50 -10.53
C PHE A 33 10.38 6.18 -9.98
N ARG A 34 9.47 6.25 -9.00
CA ARG A 34 8.88 5.07 -8.33
C ARG A 34 7.48 4.75 -8.80
N GLY A 35 6.75 5.73 -9.23
CA GLY A 35 5.41 5.53 -9.75
C GLY A 35 4.57 6.79 -9.74
N GLU A 36 3.49 6.70 -10.49
CA GLU A 36 2.46 7.70 -10.59
C GLU A 36 1.10 7.07 -10.33
N GLY A 37 0.41 7.57 -9.30
CA GLY A 37 -0.97 7.21 -9.02
C GLY A 37 -1.95 8.31 -9.46
N ARG A 38 -3.23 8.09 -9.19
CA ARG A 38 -4.26 9.10 -9.47
C ARG A 38 -4.05 10.41 -8.70
N ALA A 39 -3.47 10.33 -7.51
CA ALA A 39 -3.38 11.46 -6.58
C ALA A 39 -1.94 11.89 -6.29
N ASN A 40 -0.96 11.07 -6.55
CA ASN A 40 0.41 11.29 -6.15
C ASN A 40 1.41 10.92 -7.24
N PHE A 41 2.54 11.57 -7.13
CA PHE A 41 3.76 11.31 -7.88
C PHE A 41 4.86 10.97 -6.87
N VAL A 42 5.62 9.89 -7.10
CA VAL A 42 6.60 9.39 -6.14
C VAL A 42 7.98 9.30 -6.78
N ILE A 43 8.95 9.95 -6.15
CA ILE A 43 10.37 9.91 -6.52
C ILE A 43 11.15 9.40 -5.33
N SER A 44 12.14 8.54 -5.54
CA SER A 44 13.14 8.23 -4.53
C SER A 44 14.45 8.92 -4.82
N ALA A 45 15.19 9.20 -3.76
CA ALA A 45 16.53 9.75 -3.82
C ALA A 45 17.38 9.17 -2.68
N LYS A 46 18.70 9.23 -2.83
CA LYS A 46 19.65 8.79 -1.81
C LYS A 46 20.32 10.00 -1.18
N ASN A 47 20.21 10.15 0.14
CA ASN A 47 20.93 11.21 0.85
C ASN A 47 22.43 10.95 0.77
N VAL A 48 23.20 11.96 0.40
CA VAL A 48 24.66 11.84 0.20
C VAL A 48 25.40 11.62 1.52
N LYS A 49 24.90 12.24 2.61
CA LYS A 49 25.56 12.19 3.93
C LYS A 49 25.23 10.90 4.67
N SER A 50 23.92 10.59 4.82
CA SER A 50 23.51 9.39 5.57
C SER A 50 23.59 8.11 4.73
N GLY A 51 23.56 8.21 3.41
CA GLY A 51 23.47 7.07 2.52
C GLY A 51 22.07 6.43 2.46
N GLU A 52 21.13 6.95 3.22
CA GLU A 52 19.76 6.45 3.26
C GLU A 52 18.99 6.79 1.99
N ARG A 53 18.14 5.87 1.55
CA ARG A 53 17.22 6.12 0.46
C ARG A 53 15.87 6.53 1.03
N ILE A 54 15.39 7.66 0.53
CA ILE A 54 14.09 8.24 0.88
C ILE A 54 13.19 8.29 -0.33
N VAL A 55 11.90 8.53 -0.10
CA VAL A 55 10.94 8.88 -1.14
C VAL A 55 10.27 10.20 -0.82
N TRP A 56 10.06 10.99 -1.87
CA TRP A 56 9.20 12.17 -1.85
C TRP A 56 7.91 11.87 -2.56
N ARG A 57 6.81 12.05 -1.85
CA ARG A 57 5.46 11.89 -2.36
C ARG A 57 4.84 13.25 -2.58
N LEU A 58 4.68 13.62 -3.85
CA LEU A 58 4.11 14.87 -4.31
C LEU A 58 2.62 14.68 -4.62
N SER A 59 1.78 15.53 -4.12
CA SER A 59 0.34 15.47 -4.35
C SER A 59 -0.06 16.13 -5.66
N LYS A 60 -1.02 15.53 -6.36
CA LYS A 60 -1.65 16.06 -7.56
C LYS A 60 -2.99 16.71 -7.24
N ASP A 61 -3.26 17.87 -7.80
CA ASP A 61 -4.60 18.45 -7.84
C ASP A 61 -5.18 18.34 -9.26
N LYS A 62 -6.08 17.41 -9.44
CA LYS A 62 -6.71 17.14 -10.74
C LYS A 62 -7.81 18.12 -11.13
N LYS A 63 -8.38 18.85 -10.17
CA LYS A 63 -9.53 19.73 -10.43
C LYS A 63 -9.12 21.11 -10.87
N THR A 64 -8.13 21.68 -10.18
CA THR A 64 -7.70 23.04 -10.39
C THR A 64 -6.55 23.15 -11.38
N GLY A 65 -5.86 22.03 -11.63
CA GLY A 65 -4.61 21.98 -12.37
C GLY A 65 -3.47 22.71 -11.65
N HIS A 66 -3.62 23.03 -10.35
CA HIS A 66 -2.56 23.55 -9.51
C HIS A 66 -1.81 22.40 -8.84
N ILE A 67 -0.55 22.63 -8.50
CA ILE A 67 0.17 21.77 -7.58
C ILE A 67 -0.57 21.83 -6.24
N ALA A 68 -0.80 20.66 -5.61
CA ALA A 68 -1.46 20.63 -4.33
C ALA A 68 -0.63 21.39 -3.30
N THR A 69 -1.29 22.31 -2.63
CA THR A 69 -0.70 23.14 -1.60
C THR A 69 -0.46 22.37 -0.30
N ASP A 70 0.25 22.98 0.63
CA ASP A 70 0.61 22.45 1.95
C ASP A 70 -0.52 21.80 2.72
N SER A 71 -1.73 22.30 2.55
CA SER A 71 -2.93 21.78 3.21
C SER A 71 -3.18 20.28 2.98
N LYS A 72 -2.74 19.74 1.85
CA LYS A 72 -2.97 18.31 1.52
C LYS A 72 -1.98 17.41 2.24
N CYS A 73 -0.72 17.79 2.34
CA CYS A 73 0.27 17.05 3.13
C CYS A 73 -0.13 17.02 4.60
N TYR A 74 -0.49 18.16 5.18
CA TYR A 74 -0.99 18.25 6.56
C TYR A 74 -2.24 17.42 6.80
N ALA A 75 -3.19 17.43 5.85
CA ALA A 75 -4.41 16.65 5.97
C ALA A 75 -4.12 15.14 5.99
N VAL A 76 -3.19 14.69 5.14
CA VAL A 76 -2.77 13.27 5.09
C VAL A 76 -2.02 12.88 6.37
N THR A 77 -1.05 13.69 6.82
CA THR A 77 -0.30 13.41 8.05
C THR A 77 -1.24 13.36 9.25
N ARG A 78 -2.11 14.36 9.41
CA ARG A 78 -3.10 14.37 10.49
C ARG A 78 -4.05 13.18 10.44
N PHE A 79 -4.47 12.76 9.25
CA PHE A 79 -5.28 11.54 9.08
C PHE A 79 -4.50 10.30 9.54
N MET A 80 -3.25 10.18 9.16
CA MET A 80 -2.39 9.07 9.59
C MET A 80 -2.27 9.02 11.11
N ASP A 81 -1.92 10.15 11.74
CA ASP A 81 -1.70 10.23 13.19
C ASP A 81 -2.99 9.97 13.98
N THR A 82 -4.13 10.51 13.50
CA THR A 82 -5.39 10.45 14.24
C THR A 82 -6.14 9.14 14.03
N PHE A 83 -6.13 8.60 12.79
CA PHE A 83 -7.05 7.53 12.41
C PHE A 83 -6.37 6.23 12.01
N VAL A 84 -5.07 6.23 11.75
CA VAL A 84 -4.35 5.03 11.32
C VAL A 84 -3.38 4.54 12.39
N ALA A 85 -2.48 5.41 12.84
CA ALA A 85 -1.44 5.05 13.81
C ALA A 85 -1.96 4.34 15.07
N PRO A 86 -3.13 4.70 15.64
CA PRO A 86 -3.65 4.01 16.82
C PRO A 86 -3.93 2.50 16.66
N PHE A 87 -4.02 2.01 15.41
CA PHE A 87 -4.32 0.60 15.14
C PHE A 87 -3.10 -0.24 14.80
N PHE A 88 -1.96 0.37 14.52
CA PHE A 88 -0.77 -0.34 14.06
C PHE A 88 0.37 -0.22 15.06
N ASP A 89 1.19 -1.26 15.12
CA ASP A 89 2.53 -1.11 15.67
C ASP A 89 3.34 -0.15 14.77
N GLU A 90 4.14 0.72 15.38
CA GLU A 90 4.93 1.71 14.64
C GLU A 90 5.91 1.08 13.64
N SER A 91 6.34 -0.17 13.89
CA SER A 91 7.22 -0.90 12.99
C SER A 91 6.58 -1.18 11.62
N PHE A 92 5.25 -1.20 11.52
CA PHE A 92 4.51 -1.37 10.28
C PHE A 92 4.27 -0.07 9.53
N LEU A 93 4.45 1.08 10.15
CA LEU A 93 4.20 2.38 9.55
C LEU A 93 5.49 3.02 9.04
N LEU A 94 5.36 3.91 8.07
CA LEU A 94 6.45 4.77 7.61
C LEU A 94 6.32 6.12 8.32
N ASN A 95 7.36 6.50 9.05
CA ASN A 95 7.47 7.84 9.61
C ASN A 95 7.61 8.83 8.46
N SER A 96 6.66 9.74 8.34
CA SER A 96 6.67 10.77 7.31
C SER A 96 6.88 12.15 7.91
N SER A 97 7.62 12.99 7.20
CA SER A 97 7.78 14.40 7.51
C SER A 97 7.32 15.26 6.32
N ILE A 98 6.82 16.47 6.62
CA ILE A 98 6.50 17.43 5.58
C ILE A 98 7.77 18.20 5.26
N VAL A 99 8.11 18.27 3.98
CA VAL A 99 9.29 18.97 3.47
C VAL A 99 8.90 19.92 2.36
N LEU A 100 9.69 20.98 2.19
CA LEU A 100 9.50 21.98 1.16
C LEU A 100 10.52 21.76 0.04
N LEU A 101 10.03 21.40 -1.13
CA LEU A 101 10.85 21.27 -2.34
C LEU A 101 10.86 22.60 -3.11
N PRO A 102 12.04 23.13 -3.48
CA PRO A 102 12.12 24.33 -4.32
C PRO A 102 11.39 24.14 -5.65
N VAL A 103 10.67 25.16 -6.10
CA VAL A 103 9.92 25.11 -7.38
C VAL A 103 10.86 24.85 -8.56
N ASP A 104 12.06 25.46 -8.57
CA ASP A 104 13.05 25.20 -9.59
C ASP A 104 13.46 23.73 -9.67
N ALA A 105 13.55 23.08 -8.51
CA ALA A 105 13.77 21.64 -8.42
C ALA A 105 12.63 20.84 -9.05
N LEU A 106 11.39 21.26 -8.85
CA LEU A 106 10.22 20.60 -9.42
C LEU A 106 10.20 20.67 -10.96
N PHE A 107 10.66 21.76 -11.56
CA PHE A 107 10.81 21.85 -13.03
C PHE A 107 11.75 20.77 -13.57
N GLN A 108 12.78 20.41 -12.83
CA GLN A 108 13.69 19.34 -13.20
C GLN A 108 13.05 17.95 -12.91
N LEU A 109 12.47 17.76 -11.74
CA LEU A 109 11.79 16.52 -11.36
C LEU A 109 10.59 16.19 -12.26
N ALA A 110 9.89 17.18 -12.78
CA ALA A 110 8.79 17.00 -13.72
C ALA A 110 9.22 16.37 -15.06
N LYS A 111 10.51 16.32 -15.34
CA LYS A 111 11.06 15.64 -16.53
C LYS A 111 11.24 14.13 -16.32
N ILE A 112 11.22 13.64 -15.08
CA ILE A 112 11.42 12.22 -14.72
C ILE A 112 10.21 11.35 -15.07
N PRO A 113 8.93 11.80 -14.98
CA PRO A 113 7.76 10.94 -15.18
C PRO A 113 7.72 10.20 -16.51
N SER A 114 8.37 10.75 -17.53
CA SER A 114 8.42 10.14 -18.85
C SER A 114 9.51 9.09 -19.02
N LEU A 115 10.34 8.89 -17.98
CA LEU A 115 11.40 7.91 -18.05
C LEU A 115 10.87 6.52 -17.68
N PRO A 116 11.48 5.45 -18.20
CA PRO A 116 11.21 4.11 -17.75
C PRO A 116 11.37 4.02 -16.22
N MET A 117 10.53 3.20 -15.56
CA MET A 117 10.44 3.09 -14.11
C MET A 117 11.79 2.82 -13.43
N ASN A 118 12.75 2.29 -14.16
CA ASN A 118 14.05 1.88 -13.65
C ASN A 118 15.18 2.87 -13.94
N THR A 119 14.87 4.00 -14.59
CA THR A 119 15.89 4.99 -14.89
C THR A 119 16.38 5.65 -13.61
N LYS A 120 17.68 5.56 -13.35
CA LYS A 120 18.36 6.24 -12.27
C LYS A 120 19.03 7.50 -12.77
N ILE A 121 18.89 8.56 -12.02
CA ILE A 121 19.59 9.81 -12.21
C ILE A 121 20.60 9.95 -11.07
N GLU A 122 21.89 9.99 -11.35
CA GLU A 122 22.92 9.98 -10.33
C GLU A 122 23.07 11.35 -9.66
N ASN A 123 22.94 12.43 -10.44
CA ASN A 123 23.05 13.79 -9.92
C ASN A 123 21.79 14.59 -10.25
N TRP A 124 21.50 15.57 -9.42
CA TRP A 124 20.41 16.50 -9.66
C TRP A 124 20.53 17.25 -11.00
N LYS A 125 21.74 17.68 -11.35
CA LYS A 125 22.03 18.40 -12.58
C LYS A 125 21.77 17.58 -13.84
N ASP A 126 21.93 16.26 -13.76
CA ASP A 126 21.78 15.34 -14.89
C ASP A 126 20.31 15.23 -15.35
N LEU A 127 19.34 15.66 -14.52
CA LEU A 127 17.92 15.71 -14.89
C LEU A 127 17.67 16.61 -16.11
N ALA A 128 18.48 17.64 -16.32
CA ALA A 128 18.33 18.54 -17.46
C ALA A 128 18.64 17.84 -18.79
N ASP A 129 19.54 16.87 -18.77
CA ASP A 129 20.07 16.20 -19.97
C ASP A 129 19.38 14.88 -20.29
N VAL A 130 18.46 14.44 -19.42
CA VAL A 130 17.71 13.19 -19.65
C VAL A 130 16.72 13.36 -20.79
N ALA A 131 16.80 12.47 -21.78
CA ALA A 131 15.86 12.43 -22.88
C ALA A 131 14.41 12.29 -22.39
N ARG A 132 13.50 13.07 -22.96
CA ARG A 132 12.07 13.00 -22.66
C ARG A 132 11.38 12.03 -23.59
N TYR A 133 10.45 11.25 -23.07
CA TYR A 133 9.55 10.45 -23.86
C TYR A 133 8.38 11.33 -24.35
N PRO A 134 7.92 11.17 -25.60
CA PRO A 134 6.89 12.03 -26.20
C PRO A 134 5.58 12.05 -25.39
N ASP A 135 5.23 10.91 -24.79
CA ASP A 135 3.98 10.71 -24.07
C ASP A 135 4.11 11.00 -22.58
N SER A 136 5.05 11.83 -22.21
CA SER A 136 5.28 12.19 -20.81
C SER A 136 4.05 12.85 -20.21
N LEU A 137 3.39 12.10 -19.37
CA LEU A 137 2.33 12.61 -18.54
C LEU A 137 2.96 13.36 -17.38
N SER A 138 3.24 14.63 -17.55
CA SER A 138 3.65 15.48 -16.44
C SER A 138 2.57 15.44 -15.37
N CYS A 139 2.91 14.90 -14.19
CA CYS A 139 2.02 14.86 -13.04
C CYS A 139 1.81 16.23 -12.44
N LEU A 140 2.74 17.14 -12.69
CA LEU A 140 2.80 18.47 -12.12
C LEU A 140 2.59 19.47 -13.24
N PRO A 141 1.43 20.13 -13.32
CA PRO A 141 1.17 21.17 -14.31
C PRO A 141 1.96 22.43 -13.93
N MET A 142 3.25 22.43 -14.22
CA MET A 142 4.19 23.47 -13.80
C MET A 142 3.83 24.85 -14.35
N GLU A 143 3.14 24.91 -15.49
CA GLU A 143 2.63 26.15 -16.05
C GLU A 143 1.60 26.87 -15.18
N LYS A 144 1.01 26.15 -14.23
CA LYS A 144 0.01 26.68 -13.30
C LYS A 144 0.57 26.99 -11.92
N VAL A 145 1.87 26.82 -11.73
CA VAL A 145 2.52 27.23 -10.47
C VAL A 145 2.50 28.75 -10.37
N PRO A 146 2.02 29.34 -9.27
CA PRO A 146 2.09 30.78 -9.06
C PRO A 146 3.53 31.28 -9.18
N LYS A 147 3.72 32.43 -9.84
CA LYS A 147 5.07 32.98 -10.09
C LYS A 147 5.84 33.36 -8.82
N ASP A 148 5.12 33.63 -7.74
CA ASP A 148 5.66 33.99 -6.42
C ASP A 148 5.90 32.79 -5.52
N MET A 149 5.47 31.59 -5.93
CA MET A 149 5.68 30.37 -5.16
C MET A 149 7.14 29.93 -5.26
N LYS A 150 7.81 29.82 -4.13
CA LYS A 150 9.20 29.37 -4.04
C LYS A 150 9.33 27.89 -3.71
N PHE A 151 8.36 27.32 -3.00
CA PHE A 151 8.41 25.96 -2.51
C PHE A 151 7.06 25.25 -2.66
N VAL A 152 7.10 23.94 -2.78
CA VAL A 152 5.94 23.03 -2.74
C VAL A 152 6.15 21.96 -1.70
N SER A 153 5.12 21.66 -0.93
CA SER A 153 5.20 20.60 0.07
C SER A 153 5.19 19.21 -0.54
N ALA A 154 5.99 18.34 0.05
CA ALA A 154 6.00 16.92 -0.20
C ALA A 154 6.03 16.14 1.12
N LEU A 155 5.53 14.89 1.10
CA LEU A 155 5.78 13.96 2.19
C LEU A 155 7.09 13.22 1.91
N GLN A 156 8.06 13.38 2.81
CA GLN A 156 9.30 12.61 2.82
C GLN A 156 9.14 11.43 3.77
N MET A 157 9.54 10.25 3.32
CA MET A 157 9.52 9.03 4.13
C MET A 157 10.66 8.09 3.71
N PRO A 158 11.07 7.13 4.56
CA PRO A 158 11.99 6.07 4.16
C PRO A 158 11.47 5.31 2.93
N ASP A 159 12.39 4.83 2.10
CA ASP A 159 12.03 3.96 0.96
C ASP A 159 11.70 2.55 1.47
N ALA A 160 10.44 2.16 1.43
CA ALA A 160 9.95 0.85 1.92
C ALA A 160 10.54 -0.35 1.17
N THR A 161 11.27 -0.14 0.06
CA THR A 161 12.00 -1.21 -0.63
C THR A 161 13.37 -1.50 0.00
N GLN A 162 13.71 -0.84 1.12
CA GLN A 162 14.95 -1.05 1.85
C GLN A 162 14.69 -1.87 3.11
N ILE A 163 15.75 -2.57 3.56
CA ILE A 163 15.78 -3.27 4.84
C ILE A 163 16.49 -2.36 5.83
N GLU A 164 15.83 -2.07 6.95
CA GLU A 164 16.32 -1.16 7.98
C GLU A 164 17.58 -1.72 8.69
N LYS A 165 17.58 -3.04 8.94
CA LYS A 165 18.70 -3.70 9.62
C LYS A 165 19.78 -4.07 8.64
N VAL A 166 21.00 -3.68 8.93
CA VAL A 166 22.19 -4.01 8.14
C VAL A 166 22.89 -5.23 8.73
N PHE A 167 23.11 -6.25 7.91
CA PHE A 167 23.93 -7.42 8.25
C PHE A 167 25.30 -7.36 7.56
N PRO A 168 26.33 -7.98 8.14
CA PRO A 168 27.67 -7.95 7.57
C PRO A 168 27.76 -8.59 6.19
N SER A 169 26.94 -9.61 5.91
CA SER A 169 26.91 -10.29 4.62
C SER A 169 25.49 -10.58 4.17
N TYR A 170 25.16 -10.08 2.99
CA TYR A 170 23.94 -10.39 2.29
C TYR A 170 24.23 -11.22 1.03
N ILE A 171 23.26 -12.07 0.68
CA ILE A 171 23.33 -12.93 -0.49
C ILE A 171 22.24 -12.49 -1.48
N GLY A 172 22.64 -12.08 -2.68
CA GLY A 172 21.71 -11.65 -3.73
C GLY A 172 21.04 -10.29 -3.49
N PRO A 173 20.02 -9.98 -4.29
CA PRO A 173 19.32 -8.69 -4.25
C PRO A 173 18.38 -8.59 -3.06
N THR A 174 18.01 -7.36 -2.72
CA THR A 174 16.80 -7.10 -1.90
C THR A 174 15.57 -7.33 -2.76
N ILE A 175 14.73 -8.26 -2.35
CA ILE A 175 13.45 -8.58 -2.98
C ILE A 175 12.37 -7.84 -2.22
N THR A 176 11.55 -7.04 -2.88
CA THR A 176 10.38 -6.41 -2.26
C THR A 176 9.13 -6.86 -2.98
N VAL A 177 8.16 -7.32 -2.22
CA VAL A 177 6.83 -7.66 -2.71
C VAL A 177 5.85 -6.63 -2.20
N GLU A 178 5.33 -5.80 -3.11
CA GLU A 178 4.16 -4.97 -2.86
C GLU A 178 2.92 -5.78 -3.17
N LEU A 179 2.07 -5.97 -2.19
CA LEU A 179 0.80 -6.64 -2.41
C LEU A 179 -0.36 -5.85 -1.81
N LYS A 180 -1.51 -5.84 -2.52
CA LYS A 180 -2.78 -5.28 -2.03
C LYS A 180 -3.63 -6.40 -1.43
N PRO A 181 -3.71 -6.51 -0.09
CA PRO A 181 -4.36 -7.64 0.55
C PRO A 181 -5.87 -7.64 0.37
N LYS A 182 -6.48 -6.49 0.07
CA LYS A 182 -7.91 -6.28 -0.10
C LYS A 182 -8.71 -6.62 1.18
N GLN A 183 -10.05 -6.78 1.08
CA GLN A 183 -10.89 -7.10 2.23
C GLN A 183 -10.77 -8.56 2.61
N GLY A 184 -10.22 -8.85 3.80
CA GLY A 184 -9.89 -10.18 4.28
C GLY A 184 -11.04 -10.97 4.90
N PHE A 185 -12.24 -10.44 4.96
CA PHE A 185 -13.41 -11.11 5.52
C PHE A 185 -14.61 -11.07 4.59
N PHE A 186 -15.49 -12.04 4.77
CA PHE A 186 -16.76 -12.07 4.05
C PHE A 186 -17.74 -11.06 4.65
N GLN A 187 -18.19 -10.12 3.84
CA GLN A 187 -19.20 -9.15 4.23
C GLN A 187 -20.58 -9.63 3.79
N HIS A 188 -21.43 -9.93 4.76
CA HIS A 188 -22.82 -10.25 4.46
C HIS A 188 -23.61 -8.99 4.10
N HIS A 189 -24.31 -9.04 2.96
CA HIS A 189 -25.18 -7.97 2.50
C HIS A 189 -26.62 -8.50 2.46
N PRO A 190 -27.47 -8.26 3.49
CA PRO A 190 -28.83 -8.82 3.55
C PRO A 190 -29.68 -8.51 2.33
N ASP A 191 -29.51 -7.30 1.78
CA ASP A 191 -30.28 -6.82 0.63
C ASP A 191 -29.74 -7.33 -0.71
N VAL A 192 -28.57 -7.99 -0.70
CA VAL A 192 -27.88 -8.51 -1.89
C VAL A 192 -27.24 -9.85 -1.54
N PRO A 193 -28.01 -10.94 -1.52
CA PRO A 193 -27.52 -12.25 -1.10
C PRO A 193 -26.65 -12.88 -2.20
N VAL A 194 -25.34 -12.73 -2.07
CA VAL A 194 -24.32 -13.34 -2.94
C VAL A 194 -23.28 -14.07 -2.09
N ARG A 195 -22.74 -15.18 -2.62
CA ARG A 195 -21.71 -16.02 -1.95
C ARG A 195 -20.29 -15.64 -2.35
N PHE A 196 -20.07 -14.40 -2.77
CA PHE A 196 -18.79 -13.90 -3.27
C PHE A 196 -18.33 -12.73 -2.40
N CYS A 197 -17.03 -12.66 -2.11
CA CYS A 197 -16.48 -11.53 -1.41
C CYS A 197 -16.40 -10.29 -2.32
N ASN A 198 -16.29 -9.11 -1.73
CA ASN A 198 -16.27 -7.83 -2.46
C ASN A 198 -15.20 -7.81 -3.56
N ASN A 199 -14.01 -8.39 -3.32
CA ASN A 199 -12.95 -8.42 -4.32
C ASN A 199 -13.32 -9.28 -5.53
N CYS A 200 -13.86 -10.49 -5.30
CA CYS A 200 -14.27 -11.39 -6.39
C CYS A 200 -15.39 -10.76 -7.23
N ILE A 201 -16.37 -10.10 -6.60
CA ILE A 201 -17.42 -9.36 -7.31
C ILE A 201 -16.81 -8.27 -8.20
N LEU A 202 -15.87 -7.47 -7.66
CA LEU A 202 -15.21 -6.42 -8.42
C LEU A 202 -14.28 -6.94 -9.52
N GLN A 203 -13.70 -8.13 -9.37
CA GLN A 203 -12.91 -8.77 -10.42
C GLN A 203 -13.80 -9.22 -11.58
N LEU A 204 -14.97 -9.80 -11.30
CA LEU A 204 -15.96 -10.13 -12.32
C LEU A 204 -16.39 -8.91 -13.12
N GLU A 205 -16.67 -7.79 -12.44
CA GLU A 205 -17.01 -6.52 -13.10
C GLU A 205 -15.87 -6.04 -14.00
N LYS A 206 -14.62 -6.12 -13.53
CA LYS A 206 -13.45 -5.69 -14.30
C LYS A 206 -13.18 -6.57 -15.52
N SER A 207 -13.29 -7.89 -15.40
CA SER A 207 -13.08 -8.80 -16.53
C SER A 207 -14.14 -8.61 -17.61
N HIS A 208 -15.35 -8.20 -17.22
CA HIS A 208 -16.46 -7.95 -18.16
C HIS A 208 -16.41 -6.55 -18.82
N SER A 209 -15.66 -5.63 -18.22
CA SER A 209 -15.46 -4.26 -18.76
C SER A 209 -14.16 -4.10 -19.54
N ASP A 210 -13.55 -5.20 -19.99
CA ASP A 210 -12.28 -5.27 -20.73
C ASP A 210 -11.10 -4.59 -20.00
N ALA A 211 -11.24 -4.40 -18.68
CA ALA A 211 -10.16 -3.82 -17.87
C ALA A 211 -9.01 -4.81 -17.64
N PHE A 212 -9.28 -6.11 -17.81
CA PHE A 212 -8.30 -7.20 -17.70
C PHE A 212 -8.65 -8.33 -18.67
N ASP A 213 -7.64 -8.83 -19.36
CA ASP A 213 -7.78 -9.94 -20.32
C ASP A 213 -8.07 -11.30 -19.64
N LYS A 214 -7.68 -11.43 -18.39
CA LYS A 214 -7.81 -12.70 -17.63
C LYS A 214 -8.35 -12.45 -16.23
N MET A 215 -9.25 -13.34 -15.80
CA MET A 215 -9.58 -13.51 -14.39
C MET A 215 -8.39 -14.12 -13.65
N TYR A 216 -8.16 -13.71 -12.40
CA TYR A 216 -7.18 -14.33 -11.52
C TYR A 216 -7.87 -15.04 -10.36
N ASP A 217 -7.24 -16.13 -9.86
CA ASP A 217 -7.81 -16.96 -8.80
C ASP A 217 -7.40 -16.47 -7.39
N PHE A 218 -7.24 -15.17 -7.24
CA PHE A 218 -6.92 -14.54 -5.96
C PHE A 218 -8.20 -14.22 -5.20
N CYS A 219 -8.35 -14.83 -4.01
CA CYS A 219 -9.36 -14.45 -3.05
C CYS A 219 -8.71 -13.92 -1.76
N PRO A 220 -9.02 -12.69 -1.31
CA PRO A 220 -8.51 -12.17 -0.04
C PRO A 220 -8.85 -13.06 1.17
N ILE A 221 -10.01 -13.73 1.15
CA ILE A 221 -10.41 -14.64 2.24
C ILE A 221 -9.39 -15.78 2.39
N ASP A 222 -8.86 -16.31 1.26
CA ASP A 222 -7.80 -17.31 1.30
C ASP A 222 -6.50 -16.75 1.90
N LEU A 223 -6.15 -15.50 1.58
CA LEU A 223 -4.96 -14.83 2.14
C LEU A 223 -5.04 -14.62 3.65
N PHE A 224 -6.21 -14.26 4.17
CA PHE A 224 -6.44 -14.00 5.60
C PHE A 224 -6.91 -15.23 6.39
N SER A 225 -6.95 -16.40 5.77
CA SER A 225 -7.54 -17.61 6.38
C SER A 225 -6.76 -18.16 7.58
N GLY A 226 -5.47 -17.85 7.71
CA GLY A 226 -4.59 -18.51 8.67
C GLY A 226 -4.28 -19.98 8.31
N GLU A 227 -4.64 -20.42 7.10
CA GLU A 227 -4.37 -21.77 6.59
C GLU A 227 -3.30 -21.70 5.49
N LEU A 228 -2.12 -22.25 5.76
CA LEU A 228 -0.97 -22.15 4.85
C LEU A 228 -1.28 -22.57 3.39
N PRO A 229 -2.01 -23.65 3.11
CA PRO A 229 -2.34 -24.02 1.73
C PRO A 229 -3.18 -22.97 1.00
N LYS A 230 -4.14 -22.34 1.67
CA LYS A 230 -4.97 -21.27 1.12
C LYS A 230 -4.16 -20.01 0.88
N MET A 231 -3.33 -19.61 1.85
CA MET A 231 -2.44 -18.46 1.72
C MET A 231 -1.44 -18.63 0.58
N ARG A 232 -0.82 -19.82 0.46
CA ARG A 232 0.06 -20.16 -0.67
C ARG A 232 -0.65 -20.02 -2.01
N LYS A 233 -1.89 -20.52 -2.09
CA LYS A 233 -2.72 -20.40 -3.30
C LYS A 233 -2.94 -18.92 -3.63
N ALA A 234 -3.32 -18.10 -2.66
CA ALA A 234 -3.57 -16.69 -2.85
C ALA A 234 -2.32 -15.93 -3.37
N ILE A 235 -1.16 -16.16 -2.75
CA ILE A 235 0.10 -15.52 -3.18
C ILE A 235 0.54 -16.01 -4.57
N ARG A 236 0.44 -17.33 -4.84
CA ARG A 236 0.76 -17.85 -6.18
C ARG A 236 -0.12 -17.26 -7.26
N SER A 237 -1.43 -17.14 -6.99
CA SER A 237 -2.39 -16.54 -7.93
C SER A 237 -2.04 -15.09 -8.26
N LEU A 238 -1.55 -14.32 -7.27
CA LEU A 238 -1.08 -12.95 -7.48
C LEU A 238 0.22 -12.89 -8.27
N ILE A 239 1.14 -13.85 -8.08
CA ILE A 239 2.37 -13.92 -8.87
C ILE A 239 2.04 -14.29 -10.32
N ASP A 240 1.15 -15.27 -10.53
CA ASP A 240 0.78 -15.73 -11.86
C ASP A 240 -0.03 -14.66 -12.64
N VAL A 241 -0.88 -13.88 -11.95
CA VAL A 241 -1.73 -12.84 -12.56
C VAL A 241 -1.82 -11.63 -11.60
N PRO A 242 -0.92 -10.67 -11.68
CA PRO A 242 -0.80 -9.57 -10.70
C PRO A 242 -1.98 -8.61 -10.62
N HIS A 243 -2.62 -8.25 -11.74
CA HIS A 243 -3.79 -7.35 -11.84
C HIS A 243 -3.70 -6.07 -11.00
N ARG A 244 -2.57 -5.39 -10.97
CA ARG A 244 -2.31 -4.21 -10.13
C ARG A 244 -2.43 -4.46 -8.61
N ASN A 245 -2.46 -5.74 -8.20
CA ASN A 245 -2.52 -6.11 -6.80
C ASN A 245 -1.20 -6.69 -6.30
N LEU A 246 -0.24 -6.93 -7.20
CA LEU A 246 1.11 -7.37 -6.85
C LEU A 246 2.13 -6.70 -7.76
N ARG A 247 3.25 -6.30 -7.16
CA ARG A 247 4.49 -5.93 -7.84
C ARG A 247 5.65 -6.56 -7.10
N ILE A 248 6.66 -7.02 -7.85
CA ILE A 248 7.91 -7.53 -7.27
C ILE A 248 9.05 -6.64 -7.74
N PHE A 249 9.88 -6.23 -6.79
CA PHE A 249 11.03 -5.38 -7.00
C PHE A 249 12.30 -6.17 -6.71
N SER A 250 13.35 -5.92 -7.47
CA SER A 250 14.72 -6.35 -7.18
C SER A 250 15.59 -5.10 -6.99
N ASN A 251 16.19 -4.94 -5.81
CA ASN A 251 16.95 -3.73 -5.41
C ASN A 251 16.16 -2.42 -5.65
N GLY A 252 14.85 -2.44 -5.39
CA GLY A 252 13.96 -1.31 -5.55
C GLY A 252 13.52 -1.02 -6.98
N VAL A 253 13.83 -1.89 -7.94
CA VAL A 253 13.44 -1.81 -9.36
C VAL A 253 12.32 -2.81 -9.61
N VAL A 254 11.18 -2.37 -10.18
CA VAL A 254 10.08 -3.28 -10.54
C VAL A 254 10.55 -4.22 -11.63
N ILE A 255 10.43 -5.52 -11.38
CA ILE A 255 10.79 -6.56 -12.34
C ILE A 255 9.60 -7.44 -12.73
N HIS A 256 8.50 -7.40 -11.97
CA HIS A 256 7.30 -8.17 -12.24
C HIS A 256 6.05 -7.41 -11.79
N SER A 257 5.10 -7.22 -12.70
CA SER A 257 3.83 -6.52 -12.48
C SER A 257 2.81 -6.90 -13.56
N ASP A 258 1.62 -6.32 -13.54
CA ASP A 258 0.64 -6.47 -14.63
C ASP A 258 1.13 -5.88 -15.98
N GLU A 259 2.02 -4.88 -15.94
CA GLU A 259 2.57 -4.24 -17.14
C GLU A 259 3.79 -5.00 -17.72
N ALA A 260 4.50 -5.75 -16.88
CA ALA A 260 5.71 -6.50 -17.25
C ALA A 260 5.78 -7.80 -16.45
N GLN A 261 5.22 -8.89 -17.01
CA GLN A 261 5.20 -10.20 -16.37
C GLN A 261 6.41 -11.02 -16.80
N LEU A 262 7.17 -11.50 -15.82
CA LEU A 262 8.20 -12.51 -16.05
C LEU A 262 7.61 -13.91 -15.92
N SER A 263 8.14 -14.87 -16.69
CA SER A 263 7.89 -16.28 -16.43
C SER A 263 8.43 -16.68 -15.05
N ARG A 264 7.95 -17.79 -14.48
CA ARG A 264 8.48 -18.27 -13.18
C ARG A 264 9.98 -18.59 -13.24
N SER A 265 10.47 -19.07 -14.37
CA SER A 265 11.90 -19.33 -14.59
C SER A 265 12.70 -18.05 -14.57
N ASP A 266 12.26 -17.04 -15.33
CA ASP A 266 12.94 -15.74 -15.40
C ASP A 266 12.88 -15.02 -14.04
N LEU A 267 11.75 -15.13 -13.33
CA LEU A 267 11.60 -14.59 -12.00
C LEU A 267 12.56 -15.26 -11.00
N ASN A 268 12.72 -16.59 -11.05
CA ASN A 268 13.72 -17.29 -10.25
C ASN A 268 15.13 -16.77 -10.52
N THR A 269 15.51 -16.64 -11.76
CA THR A 269 16.85 -16.15 -12.15
C THR A 269 17.08 -14.72 -11.67
N ALA A 270 16.08 -13.85 -11.81
CA ALA A 270 16.17 -12.44 -11.39
C ALA A 270 16.24 -12.25 -9.87
N LEU A 271 15.52 -13.08 -9.11
CA LEU A 271 15.45 -12.98 -7.65
C LEU A 271 16.54 -13.80 -6.94
N PHE A 272 16.88 -14.95 -7.49
CA PHE A 272 17.82 -15.91 -6.86
C PHE A 272 18.94 -16.31 -7.83
N PRO A 273 19.80 -15.37 -8.25
CA PRO A 273 20.83 -15.63 -9.27
C PRO A 273 21.85 -16.70 -8.86
N LEU A 274 21.95 -16.99 -7.57
CA LEU A 274 22.86 -18.02 -7.02
C LEU A 274 22.15 -19.36 -6.76
N ASN A 275 20.90 -19.52 -7.15
CA ASN A 275 20.06 -20.72 -7.00
C ASN A 275 19.98 -21.27 -5.55
N ARG A 276 20.20 -20.42 -4.53
CA ARG A 276 20.09 -20.84 -3.12
C ARG A 276 18.65 -20.87 -2.61
N ALA A 277 17.73 -20.25 -3.31
CA ALA A 277 16.28 -20.24 -3.07
C ALA A 277 15.53 -20.22 -4.40
N ASP A 278 14.22 -20.33 -4.36
CA ASP A 278 13.31 -20.27 -5.50
C ASP A 278 12.03 -19.49 -5.18
N VAL A 279 11.18 -19.28 -6.19
CA VAL A 279 9.89 -18.58 -6.01
C VAL A 279 8.97 -19.32 -5.04
N ASN A 280 9.07 -20.65 -4.88
CA ASN A 280 8.26 -21.37 -3.90
C ASN A 280 8.72 -21.07 -2.48
N ILE A 281 10.04 -20.97 -2.23
CA ILE A 281 10.59 -20.52 -0.95
C ILE A 281 10.15 -19.07 -0.68
N LEU A 282 10.14 -18.20 -1.70
CA LEU A 282 9.63 -16.84 -1.55
C LEU A 282 8.15 -16.83 -1.15
N VAL A 283 7.30 -17.63 -1.83
CA VAL A 283 5.87 -17.74 -1.50
C VAL A 283 5.68 -18.20 -0.05
N ASP A 284 6.42 -19.22 0.37
CA ASP A 284 6.36 -19.71 1.74
C ASP A 284 6.81 -18.64 2.74
N SER A 285 7.95 -18.01 2.48
CA SER A 285 8.46 -16.92 3.34
C SER A 285 7.46 -15.79 3.48
N ILE A 286 6.81 -15.37 2.38
CA ILE A 286 5.74 -14.35 2.41
C ILE A 286 4.61 -14.82 3.33
N CYS A 287 4.11 -16.06 3.17
CA CYS A 287 3.00 -16.56 3.98
C CYS A 287 3.34 -16.57 5.48
N TYR A 288 4.51 -17.10 5.86
CA TYR A 288 4.93 -17.17 7.26
C TYR A 288 5.16 -15.78 7.87
N ILE A 289 5.86 -14.91 7.17
CA ILE A 289 6.14 -13.55 7.65
C ILE A 289 4.85 -12.72 7.79
N LEU A 290 3.94 -12.79 6.82
CA LEU A 290 2.66 -12.09 6.90
C LEU A 290 1.77 -12.64 8.02
N ALA A 291 1.94 -13.91 8.37
CA ALA A 291 1.29 -14.53 9.53
C ALA A 291 1.98 -14.23 10.87
N GLY A 292 3.07 -13.44 10.89
CA GLY A 292 3.78 -13.07 12.12
C GLY A 292 4.76 -14.14 12.62
N MET A 293 5.10 -15.13 11.80
CA MET A 293 6.02 -16.19 12.18
C MET A 293 7.45 -15.88 11.78
N THR A 294 8.40 -16.26 12.64
CA THR A 294 9.84 -16.05 12.42
C THR A 294 10.57 -17.27 11.87
N ASP A 295 9.91 -18.42 11.83
CA ASP A 295 10.45 -19.66 11.27
C ASP A 295 9.30 -20.59 10.77
N ASN A 296 9.65 -21.60 9.98
CA ASN A 296 8.72 -22.63 9.48
C ASN A 296 8.81 -23.98 10.24
N ASN A 297 9.50 -24.03 11.37
CA ASN A 297 9.64 -25.27 12.18
C ASN A 297 8.46 -25.51 13.13
N ARG A 298 7.55 -24.54 13.21
CA ARG A 298 6.34 -24.64 14.05
C ARG A 298 5.11 -24.84 13.21
N ASP A 299 4.05 -25.34 13.86
CA ASP A 299 2.74 -25.37 13.24
C ASP A 299 2.32 -23.98 12.78
N PHE A 300 1.89 -23.91 11.52
CA PHE A 300 1.51 -22.65 10.92
C PHE A 300 0.28 -22.06 11.62
N LYS A 301 0.40 -20.82 12.07
CA LYS A 301 -0.66 -20.09 12.76
C LYS A 301 -0.58 -18.60 12.45
N LEU A 302 -1.72 -17.98 12.18
CA LEU A 302 -1.82 -16.53 12.15
C LEU A 302 -1.68 -15.97 13.58
N GLN A 303 -0.61 -15.20 13.81
CA GLN A 303 -0.34 -14.57 15.09
C GLN A 303 -1.23 -13.33 15.26
N GLU A 304 -1.63 -13.03 16.51
CA GLU A 304 -2.52 -11.90 16.81
C GLU A 304 -1.88 -10.54 16.52
N ASP A 305 -0.57 -10.43 16.64
CA ASP A 305 0.24 -9.24 16.36
C ASP A 305 0.74 -9.16 14.91
N SER A 306 0.38 -10.13 14.07
CA SER A 306 0.75 -10.13 12.66
C SER A 306 0.10 -8.99 11.89
N ILE A 307 0.75 -8.58 10.80
CA ILE A 307 0.18 -7.53 9.92
C ILE A 307 -1.18 -7.93 9.33
N LEU A 308 -1.40 -9.22 9.01
CA LEU A 308 -2.68 -9.66 8.50
C LEU A 308 -3.77 -9.64 9.58
N ALA A 309 -3.48 -10.05 10.82
CA ALA A 309 -4.43 -9.97 11.91
C ALA A 309 -4.80 -8.50 12.22
N THR A 310 -3.81 -7.62 12.31
CA THR A 310 -4.01 -6.18 12.50
C THR A 310 -4.88 -5.57 11.41
N LEU A 311 -4.57 -5.88 10.14
CA LEU A 311 -5.38 -5.40 9.01
C LEU A 311 -6.80 -5.96 9.02
N LEU A 312 -6.98 -7.23 9.36
CA LEU A 312 -8.29 -7.84 9.46
C LEU A 312 -9.16 -7.15 10.51
N GLU A 313 -8.62 -6.94 11.71
CA GLU A 313 -9.31 -6.25 12.81
C GLU A 313 -9.71 -4.83 12.41
N THR A 314 -8.80 -4.06 11.82
CA THR A 314 -9.08 -2.69 11.37
C THR A 314 -10.07 -2.62 10.22
N GLN A 315 -10.08 -3.59 9.34
CA GLN A 315 -11.08 -3.70 8.27
C GLN A 315 -12.47 -4.05 8.81
N MET A 316 -12.56 -4.86 9.87
CA MET A 316 -13.80 -5.29 10.51
C MET A 316 -14.49 -4.17 11.32
N ILE A 317 -13.87 -3.00 11.49
CA ILE A 317 -14.53 -1.77 11.96
C ILE A 317 -15.76 -1.44 11.08
N ASP A 318 -15.70 -1.76 9.78
CA ASP A 318 -16.87 -1.71 8.91
C ASP A 318 -17.84 -2.85 9.19
N THR A 319 -18.87 -2.54 9.95
CA THR A 319 -19.95 -3.48 10.30
C THR A 319 -21.12 -3.49 9.31
N VAL A 320 -21.11 -2.60 8.31
CA VAL A 320 -22.30 -2.38 7.45
C VAL A 320 -22.09 -2.77 5.99
N GLY A 321 -20.86 -2.68 5.51
CA GLY A 321 -20.51 -2.96 4.12
C GLY A 321 -21.00 -1.91 3.13
N ILE A 322 -20.58 -2.07 1.87
CA ILE A 322 -20.73 -1.08 0.82
C ILE A 322 -22.19 -0.72 0.51
N VAL A 323 -23.12 -1.69 0.54
CA VAL A 323 -24.52 -1.47 0.20
C VAL A 323 -25.20 -0.56 1.22
N ARG A 324 -25.05 -0.87 2.51
CA ARG A 324 -25.65 -0.05 3.57
C ARG A 324 -24.91 1.28 3.76
N ALA A 325 -23.60 1.31 3.59
CA ALA A 325 -22.84 2.55 3.65
C ALA A 325 -23.32 3.54 2.57
N TYR A 326 -23.59 3.06 1.35
CA TYR A 326 -24.18 3.86 0.27
C TYR A 326 -25.57 4.37 0.65
N SER A 327 -26.45 3.50 1.17
CA SER A 327 -27.78 3.87 1.63
C SER A 327 -27.73 4.92 2.74
N TYR A 328 -26.84 4.77 3.71
CA TYR A 328 -26.66 5.73 4.79
C TYR A 328 -26.19 7.08 4.27
N PHE A 329 -25.19 7.12 3.39
CA PHE A 329 -24.75 8.39 2.79
C PHE A 329 -25.90 9.14 2.13
N ASN A 330 -26.68 8.46 1.29
CA ASN A 330 -27.82 9.08 0.59
C ASN A 330 -28.98 9.50 1.52
N SER A 331 -29.09 8.89 2.69
CA SER A 331 -30.13 9.24 3.67
C SER A 331 -29.73 10.39 4.60
N LEU A 332 -28.48 10.87 4.55
CA LEU A 332 -28.04 12.03 5.33
C LEU A 332 -28.61 13.32 4.74
N PRO A 333 -28.90 14.35 5.59
CA PRO A 333 -29.22 15.68 5.10
C PRO A 333 -28.13 16.23 4.16
N LEU A 334 -28.53 16.96 3.14
CA LEU A 334 -27.62 17.44 2.08
C LEU A 334 -26.41 18.21 2.63
N GLN A 335 -26.63 19.01 3.67
CA GLN A 335 -25.52 19.73 4.33
C GLN A 335 -24.53 18.78 4.97
N VAL A 336 -24.99 17.71 5.62
CA VAL A 336 -24.13 16.69 6.24
C VAL A 336 -23.37 15.90 5.17
N GLN A 337 -24.02 15.58 4.02
CA GLN A 337 -23.30 14.96 2.90
C GLN A 337 -22.16 15.83 2.41
N LYS A 338 -22.37 17.13 2.23
CA LYS A 338 -21.34 18.10 1.84
C LYS A 338 -20.22 18.20 2.87
N ASP A 339 -20.55 18.17 4.16
CA ASP A 339 -19.53 18.18 5.23
C ASP A 339 -18.66 16.93 5.18
N VAL A 340 -19.25 15.75 5.04
CA VAL A 340 -18.50 14.49 4.92
C VAL A 340 -17.66 14.46 3.64
N GLU A 341 -18.17 15.02 2.52
CA GLU A 341 -17.40 15.14 1.28
C GLU A 341 -16.20 16.06 1.41
N LYS A 342 -16.33 17.14 2.17
CA LYS A 342 -15.30 18.15 2.35
C LYS A 342 -14.23 17.71 3.36
N HIS A 343 -14.64 17.18 4.49
CA HIS A 343 -13.78 16.91 5.64
C HIS A 343 -13.43 15.43 5.82
N HIS A 344 -14.04 14.54 5.01
CA HIS A 344 -13.90 13.08 5.12
C HIS A 344 -14.15 12.60 6.56
N LEU A 345 -13.07 12.32 7.32
CA LEU A 345 -13.11 12.10 8.75
C LEU A 345 -12.63 13.37 9.47
N ASP A 346 -13.41 13.82 10.44
CA ASP A 346 -13.09 15.03 11.21
C ASP A 346 -12.03 14.72 12.28
N SER A 347 -10.79 15.07 12.00
CA SER A 347 -9.66 14.81 12.90
C SER A 347 -9.77 15.51 14.25
N THR A 348 -10.59 16.56 14.38
CA THR A 348 -10.83 17.22 15.66
C THR A 348 -11.67 16.37 16.61
N LYS A 349 -12.46 15.45 16.08
CA LYS A 349 -13.30 14.52 16.84
C LYS A 349 -12.62 13.18 17.12
N GLY A 350 -11.45 12.94 16.54
CA GLY A 350 -10.72 11.69 16.71
C GLY A 350 -11.57 10.46 16.38
N LEU A 351 -11.34 9.39 17.10
CA LEU A 351 -12.01 8.08 16.92
C LEU A 351 -13.36 7.95 17.64
N CYS A 352 -13.95 9.03 18.14
CA CYS A 352 -15.19 8.95 18.94
C CYS A 352 -16.39 8.34 18.19
N PHE A 353 -16.37 8.33 16.83
CA PHE A 353 -17.39 7.68 16.02
C PHE A 353 -17.39 6.14 16.15
N LEU A 354 -16.31 5.55 16.63
CA LEU A 354 -16.25 4.09 16.85
C LEU A 354 -17.24 3.60 17.92
N GLN A 355 -17.60 4.45 18.85
CA GLN A 355 -18.53 4.13 19.95
C GLN A 355 -20.00 4.49 19.62
N LYS A 356 -20.25 5.22 18.53
CA LYS A 356 -21.59 5.69 18.17
C LYS A 356 -22.27 4.74 17.18
N THR A 357 -23.60 4.71 17.19
CA THR A 357 -24.41 3.80 16.36
C THR A 357 -25.25 4.49 15.29
N ASP A 358 -25.20 5.82 15.22
CA ASP A 358 -25.91 6.59 14.22
C ASP A 358 -25.37 6.36 12.80
N LYS A 359 -26.16 6.73 11.77
CA LYS A 359 -25.84 6.49 10.36
C LYS A 359 -24.54 7.17 9.92
N ARG A 360 -24.26 8.39 10.41
CA ARG A 360 -23.03 9.12 10.09
C ARG A 360 -21.81 8.39 10.63
N SER A 361 -21.84 8.00 11.90
CA SER A 361 -20.73 7.29 12.53
C SER A 361 -20.46 5.91 11.90
N ARG A 362 -21.51 5.21 11.46
CA ARG A 362 -21.36 3.96 10.71
C ARG A 362 -20.75 4.19 9.32
N LEU A 363 -21.08 5.29 8.65
CA LEU A 363 -20.44 5.70 7.40
C LEU A 363 -18.97 6.08 7.61
N GLU A 364 -18.63 6.79 8.70
CA GLU A 364 -17.25 7.14 9.06
C GLU A 364 -16.41 5.88 9.32
N ARG A 365 -16.95 4.86 10.01
CA ARG A 365 -16.31 3.55 10.15
C ARG A 365 -16.06 2.87 8.79
N TYR A 366 -17.03 2.89 7.91
CA TYR A 366 -16.87 2.34 6.56
C TYR A 366 -15.74 3.05 5.81
N LEU A 367 -15.67 4.39 5.85
CA LEU A 367 -14.64 5.17 5.16
C LEU A 367 -13.23 4.89 5.73
N LEU A 368 -13.10 4.77 7.05
CA LEU A 368 -11.85 4.37 7.69
C LEU A 368 -11.43 2.96 7.27
N ALA A 369 -12.33 2.00 7.41
CA ALA A 369 -12.08 0.63 6.99
C ALA A 369 -11.78 0.50 5.49
N ALA A 370 -12.38 1.36 4.65
CA ALA A 370 -12.10 1.38 3.21
C ALA A 370 -10.65 1.77 2.90
N THR A 371 -10.01 2.62 3.73
CA THR A 371 -8.56 2.88 3.64
C THR A 371 -7.78 1.59 3.90
N MET A 372 -8.10 0.86 4.97
CA MET A 372 -7.43 -0.39 5.33
C MET A 372 -7.66 -1.53 4.33
N LYS A 373 -8.79 -1.51 3.63
CA LYS A 373 -9.13 -2.48 2.56
C LYS A 373 -8.43 -2.20 1.23
N ASP A 374 -7.84 -1.01 1.06
CA ASP A 374 -7.20 -0.60 -0.20
C ASP A 374 -5.73 -0.17 -0.03
N CYS A 375 -5.14 -0.45 1.13
CA CYS A 375 -3.72 -0.27 1.38
C CYS A 375 -2.86 -1.29 0.62
N SER A 376 -1.56 -1.07 0.60
CA SER A 376 -0.56 -2.03 0.14
C SER A 376 0.35 -2.45 1.30
N ILE A 377 0.75 -3.71 1.32
CA ILE A 377 1.82 -4.22 2.17
C ILE A 377 3.10 -4.25 1.33
N MET A 378 4.15 -3.60 1.81
CA MET A 378 5.50 -3.69 1.27
C MET A 378 6.30 -4.66 2.16
N LEU A 379 6.55 -5.85 1.66
CA LEU A 379 7.41 -6.84 2.32
C LEU A 379 8.75 -6.90 1.61
N SER A 380 9.80 -6.39 2.24
CA SER A 380 11.17 -6.43 1.75
C SER A 380 11.93 -7.56 2.42
N LEU A 381 12.61 -8.38 1.63
CA LEU A 381 13.36 -9.56 2.04
C LEU A 381 14.76 -9.52 1.42
N ARG A 382 15.79 -9.91 2.18
CA ARG A 382 17.09 -10.17 1.61
C ARG A 382 17.74 -11.36 2.32
N MET A 383 18.28 -12.26 1.54
CA MET A 383 18.97 -13.43 2.09
C MET A 383 20.23 -13.00 2.85
N VAL A 384 20.41 -13.57 4.03
CA VAL A 384 21.57 -13.32 4.91
C VAL A 384 22.40 -14.60 4.99
N ASP A 385 23.71 -14.45 5.04
CA ASP A 385 24.61 -15.56 5.34
C ASP A 385 24.40 -16.02 6.78
N THR A 386 24.03 -17.29 6.97
CA THR A 386 23.68 -17.86 8.27
C THR A 386 24.81 -17.79 9.29
N SER A 387 26.08 -17.75 8.83
CA SER A 387 27.26 -17.61 9.70
C SER A 387 27.29 -16.30 10.50
N TYR A 388 26.54 -15.27 10.07
CA TYR A 388 26.47 -13.97 10.74
C TYR A 388 25.23 -13.79 11.61
N ILE A 389 24.38 -14.82 11.75
CA ILE A 389 23.17 -14.74 12.56
C ILE A 389 23.39 -15.45 13.88
N SER A 390 23.45 -14.70 14.98
CA SER A 390 23.53 -15.23 16.33
C SER A 390 22.18 -15.17 17.02
N GLY A 391 21.67 -16.33 17.45
CA GLY A 391 20.45 -16.41 18.26
C GLY A 391 19.14 -16.13 17.50
N LYS A 392 18.08 -15.82 18.25
CA LYS A 392 16.79 -15.40 17.69
C LYS A 392 16.84 -13.90 17.39
N ASP A 393 16.67 -13.56 16.14
CA ASP A 393 16.54 -12.18 15.67
C ASP A 393 15.13 -11.99 15.09
N GLU A 394 14.35 -11.11 15.68
CA GLU A 394 12.94 -10.87 15.30
C GLU A 394 12.79 -10.29 13.88
N LYS A 395 13.86 -9.74 13.31
CA LYS A 395 13.89 -9.21 11.94
C LYS A 395 14.50 -10.22 10.95
N VAL A 396 14.67 -11.47 11.36
CA VAL A 396 15.16 -12.55 10.51
C VAL A 396 14.13 -13.68 10.48
N PHE A 397 13.69 -14.03 9.29
CA PHE A 397 12.88 -15.23 9.04
C PHE A 397 13.78 -16.40 8.66
N ARG A 398 13.56 -17.56 9.31
CA ARG A 398 14.32 -18.80 9.08
C ARG A 398 13.46 -19.84 8.36
N MET A 399 13.89 -20.22 7.17
CA MET A 399 13.28 -21.28 6.38
C MET A 399 14.16 -22.51 6.43
N TYR A 400 13.63 -23.63 6.87
CA TYR A 400 14.28 -24.93 6.86
C TYR A 400 13.70 -25.79 5.74
N LYS A 401 14.56 -26.26 4.83
CA LYS A 401 14.19 -27.11 3.69
C LYS A 401 15.31 -28.13 3.43
N ASN A 402 14.99 -29.42 3.48
CA ASN A 402 15.95 -30.51 3.22
C ASN A 402 17.27 -30.35 3.98
N ASP A 403 17.19 -30.17 5.30
CA ASP A 403 18.32 -29.94 6.22
C ASP A 403 19.15 -28.67 5.91
N THR A 404 18.67 -27.81 5.02
CA THR A 404 19.32 -26.53 4.72
C THR A 404 18.55 -25.40 5.35
N GLU A 405 19.25 -24.55 6.10
CA GLU A 405 18.71 -23.32 6.65
C GLU A 405 18.92 -22.16 5.66
N ILE A 406 17.84 -21.45 5.35
CA ILE A 406 17.85 -20.22 4.55
C ILE A 406 17.31 -19.11 5.41
N CYS A 407 18.06 -18.04 5.57
CA CYS A 407 17.67 -16.89 6.39
C CYS A 407 17.40 -15.65 5.54
N PHE A 408 16.30 -14.98 5.83
CA PHE A 408 15.96 -13.69 5.23
C PHE A 408 15.86 -12.61 6.30
N ALA A 409 16.66 -11.57 6.21
CA ALA A 409 16.33 -10.32 6.86
C ALA A 409 15.09 -9.75 6.19
N PHE A 410 14.16 -9.19 6.96
CA PHE A 410 12.91 -8.65 6.40
C PHE A 410 12.46 -7.35 7.05
N SER A 411 11.66 -6.61 6.32
CA SER A 411 10.93 -5.42 6.77
C SER A 411 9.52 -5.45 6.19
N ILE A 412 8.52 -5.13 7.00
CA ILE A 412 7.12 -4.99 6.57
C ILE A 412 6.68 -3.55 6.80
N LYS A 413 6.13 -2.93 5.76
CA LYS A 413 5.53 -1.60 5.85
C LYS A 413 4.16 -1.59 5.18
N VAL A 414 3.21 -0.86 5.76
CA VAL A 414 1.91 -0.60 5.16
C VAL A 414 1.92 0.78 4.54
N VAL A 415 1.53 0.86 3.28
CA VAL A 415 1.53 2.08 2.48
C VAL A 415 0.17 2.31 1.82
N ASP A 416 -0.01 3.45 1.15
CA ASP A 416 -1.29 3.84 0.51
C ASP A 416 -2.46 3.99 1.50
N LEU A 417 -2.18 4.42 2.72
CA LEU A 417 -3.16 4.64 3.79
C LEU A 417 -3.87 6.00 3.67
N ASP A 418 -4.15 6.45 2.46
CA ASP A 418 -4.81 7.74 2.21
C ASP A 418 -6.30 7.71 2.58
N PRO A 419 -6.84 8.83 3.09
CA PRO A 419 -8.25 8.93 3.43
C PRO A 419 -9.15 8.68 2.21
N LYS A 420 -10.17 7.85 2.36
CA LYS A 420 -11.19 7.59 1.34
C LYS A 420 -12.35 8.56 1.50
N SER A 421 -12.86 9.05 0.37
CA SER A 421 -13.98 9.99 0.32
C SER A 421 -15.31 9.30 -0.05
N PRO A 422 -16.46 9.91 0.21
CA PRO A 422 -17.75 9.41 -0.28
C PRO A 422 -17.81 9.19 -1.80
N LYS A 423 -17.04 9.94 -2.59
CA LYS A 423 -16.93 9.69 -4.04
C LYS A 423 -16.35 8.32 -4.36
N ASN A 424 -15.39 7.86 -3.55
CA ASN A 424 -14.86 6.50 -3.67
C ASN A 424 -15.96 5.47 -3.38
N LEU A 425 -16.78 5.69 -2.34
CA LEU A 425 -17.93 4.85 -2.02
C LEU A 425 -18.93 4.79 -3.18
N LEU A 426 -19.35 5.93 -3.75
CA LEU A 426 -20.30 5.98 -4.84
C LEU A 426 -19.82 5.19 -6.07
N ASN A 427 -18.56 5.37 -6.44
CA ASN A 427 -17.98 4.66 -7.58
C ASN A 427 -17.83 3.15 -7.29
N ALA A 428 -17.39 2.79 -6.09
CA ALA A 428 -17.25 1.40 -5.68
C ALA A 428 -18.60 0.67 -5.62
N PHE A 429 -19.65 1.35 -5.11
CA PHE A 429 -21.00 0.80 -5.06
C PHE A 429 -21.56 0.50 -6.46
N LYS A 430 -21.43 1.44 -7.40
CA LYS A 430 -21.90 1.23 -8.79
C LYS A 430 -21.24 -0.01 -9.41
N ARG A 431 -19.93 -0.15 -9.24
CA ARG A 431 -19.17 -1.29 -9.76
C ARG A 431 -19.52 -2.60 -9.06
N PHE A 432 -19.70 -2.55 -7.73
CA PHE A 432 -20.14 -3.70 -6.95
C PHE A 432 -21.50 -4.21 -7.43
N MET A 433 -22.49 -3.32 -7.61
CA MET A 433 -23.83 -3.70 -8.10
C MET A 433 -23.79 -4.28 -9.51
N LYS A 434 -22.96 -3.73 -10.41
CA LYS A 434 -22.76 -4.30 -11.75
C LYS A 434 -22.18 -5.72 -11.68
N GLY A 435 -21.20 -5.97 -10.81
CA GLY A 435 -20.66 -7.32 -10.59
C GLY A 435 -21.71 -8.28 -10.01
N VAL A 436 -22.57 -7.81 -9.11
CA VAL A 436 -23.69 -8.61 -8.58
C VAL A 436 -24.69 -8.99 -9.68
N GLU A 437 -24.98 -8.10 -10.60
CA GLU A 437 -25.85 -8.38 -11.76
C GLU A 437 -25.26 -9.48 -12.65
N LEU A 438 -23.94 -9.44 -12.90
CA LEU A 438 -23.25 -10.49 -13.67
C LEU A 438 -23.36 -11.86 -12.99
N ILE A 439 -23.23 -11.92 -11.66
CA ILE A 439 -23.40 -13.18 -10.91
C ILE A 439 -24.84 -13.68 -11.01
N LYS A 440 -25.83 -12.81 -10.92
CA LYS A 440 -27.24 -13.19 -11.05
C LYS A 440 -27.57 -13.76 -12.43
N LEU A 441 -26.97 -13.19 -13.48
CA LEU A 441 -27.14 -13.65 -14.86
C LEU A 441 -26.43 -14.98 -15.12
N ASN A 442 -25.29 -15.22 -14.48
CA ASN A 442 -24.54 -16.48 -14.59
C ASN A 442 -23.96 -16.88 -13.22
N PRO A 443 -24.70 -17.61 -12.38
CA PRO A 443 -24.24 -18.04 -11.05
C PRO A 443 -22.99 -18.92 -11.07
N SER A 444 -22.69 -19.56 -12.20
CA SER A 444 -21.52 -20.43 -12.37
C SER A 444 -20.27 -19.71 -12.91
N ILE A 445 -20.33 -18.39 -13.07
CA ILE A 445 -19.25 -17.59 -13.68
C ILE A 445 -17.92 -17.68 -12.89
N HIS A 446 -18.00 -17.93 -11.59
CA HIS A 446 -16.85 -18.08 -10.70
C HIS A 446 -17.21 -18.98 -9.52
N LYS A 447 -16.19 -19.64 -8.91
CA LYS A 447 -16.38 -20.42 -7.68
C LYS A 447 -16.76 -19.51 -6.51
N PRO A 448 -17.82 -19.79 -5.74
CA PRO A 448 -18.14 -19.05 -4.52
C PRO A 448 -16.99 -19.01 -3.52
N CYS A 449 -16.91 -17.91 -2.75
CA CYS A 449 -15.88 -17.75 -1.70
C CYS A 449 -16.28 -18.48 -0.40
N ILE A 450 -17.59 -18.74 -0.19
CA ILE A 450 -18.16 -19.43 0.98
C ILE A 450 -19.24 -20.41 0.56
#